data_d2f213b159fe372723ae565a7229dfc7
#
_entry.id   d2f213b159fe372723ae565a7229dfc7
#
_cell.length_a   1.000
_cell.length_b   1.000
_cell.length_c   1.000
_cell.angle_alpha   90.00
_cell.angle_beta   90.00
_cell.angle_gamma   90.00
#
_symmetry.space_group_name_H-M   'P 1'
#
loop_
_entity.id
_entity.type
_entity.pdbx_description
1 polymer ?
#
loop_
_entity_poly.entity_id
_entity_poly.type
_entity_poly.pdbx_seq_one_letter_code
_entity_poly.pdbx_strand_id
1 'polypeptide(L)'
;MAYSTDGSSHAGGIRNEKQLKEYLQKGAAQTLYPSLSESFEVIKRGGTQFKQDLEISDGDSKILISAKKKTDINDGSFDWLNSSSAMKESESLKQFAQTVKMVGKTSPPYCTAKLAVLNASHKAIATITSEDLKSILEKHVAKKNENMKIMITETSTGKNWEYSFNESPLYHSIKNHTPDIILERGIDSARVLFSDDNDNVLDHGLRVRVVTNNGIGALIGTSKANKTSIGVLKFQQDNIPKLIKGLAGKIRNF
;
A
#
# COMPACT_ATOMS: atom_id res chain seq x y z
N MET A 1 4.23 -10.92 -17.94
CA MET A 1 5.50 -10.43 -17.34
C MET A 1 5.83 -11.31 -16.14
N ALA A 2 7.02 -11.90 -16.11
CA ALA A 2 7.48 -12.71 -14.97
C ALA A 2 7.85 -11.76 -13.83
N TYR A 3 7.15 -11.84 -12.69
CA TYR A 3 7.58 -11.16 -11.49
C TYR A 3 8.89 -11.78 -11.00
N SER A 4 9.92 -10.94 -10.88
CA SER A 4 11.20 -11.38 -10.33
C SER A 4 11.01 -11.77 -8.85
N THR A 5 11.29 -13.02 -8.54
CA THR A 5 11.17 -13.58 -7.18
C THR A 5 12.48 -13.46 -6.39
N ASP A 6 13.44 -12.72 -6.91
CA ASP A 6 14.83 -12.62 -6.41
C ASP A 6 15.06 -11.54 -5.34
N GLY A 7 14.02 -10.92 -4.82
CA GLY A 7 14.15 -9.81 -3.87
C GLY A 7 14.53 -8.46 -4.51
N SER A 8 14.62 -8.38 -5.85
CA SER A 8 15.02 -7.16 -6.57
C SER A 8 14.11 -5.97 -6.31
N SER A 9 12.81 -6.20 -6.09
CA SER A 9 11.87 -5.15 -5.74
C SER A 9 12.15 -4.55 -4.36
N HIS A 10 12.53 -5.38 -3.38
CA HIS A 10 12.92 -4.91 -2.04
C HIS A 10 14.26 -4.14 -2.10
N ALA A 11 15.26 -4.70 -2.75
CA ALA A 11 16.54 -4.03 -2.97
C ALA A 11 16.37 -2.72 -3.75
N GLY A 12 15.45 -2.70 -4.73
CA GLY A 12 15.07 -1.51 -5.47
C GLY A 12 14.44 -0.42 -4.59
N GLY A 13 13.59 -0.80 -3.63
CA GLY A 13 13.00 0.10 -2.64
C GLY A 13 14.07 0.74 -1.76
N ILE A 14 14.95 -0.07 -1.17
CA ILE A 14 16.06 0.40 -0.32
C ILE A 14 16.99 1.38 -1.06
N ARG A 15 17.28 1.09 -2.34
CA ARG A 15 18.10 1.99 -3.18
C ARG A 15 17.39 3.32 -3.44
N ASN A 16 16.10 3.30 -3.72
CA ASN A 16 15.30 4.51 -3.91
C ASN A 16 15.27 5.38 -2.65
N GLU A 17 15.05 4.79 -1.48
CA GLU A 17 15.08 5.50 -0.21
C GLU A 17 16.44 6.20 0.01
N LYS A 18 17.54 5.52 -0.32
CA LYS A 18 18.90 6.10 -0.24
C LYS A 18 19.06 7.28 -1.20
N GLN A 19 18.67 7.11 -2.46
CA GLN A 19 18.76 8.18 -3.48
C GLN A 19 17.91 9.39 -3.10
N LEU A 20 16.68 9.15 -2.64
CA LEU A 20 15.78 10.21 -2.19
C LEU A 20 16.34 10.94 -0.97
N LYS A 21 16.92 10.21 0.00
CA LYS A 21 17.62 10.82 1.14
C LYS A 21 18.72 11.77 0.68
N GLU A 22 19.61 11.30 -0.19
CA GLU A 22 20.73 12.10 -0.70
C GLU A 22 20.24 13.34 -1.46
N TYR A 23 19.18 13.20 -2.24
CA TYR A 23 18.58 14.31 -2.98
C TYR A 23 17.98 15.37 -2.06
N LEU A 24 17.21 14.95 -1.06
CA LEU A 24 16.62 15.84 -0.06
C LEU A 24 17.72 16.56 0.75
N GLN A 25 18.76 15.85 1.17
CA GLN A 25 19.87 16.40 1.96
C GLN A 25 20.68 17.45 1.17
N LYS A 26 20.74 17.36 -0.16
CA LYS A 26 21.43 18.30 -1.05
C LYS A 26 20.67 19.62 -1.31
N GLY A 27 19.55 19.87 -0.65
CA GLY A 27 18.81 21.12 -0.72
C GLY A 27 17.38 21.01 -1.22
N ALA A 28 16.95 19.89 -1.81
CA ALA A 28 15.56 19.72 -2.23
C ALA A 28 14.58 19.82 -1.05
N ALA A 29 14.99 19.41 0.15
CA ALA A 29 14.17 19.55 1.35
C ALA A 29 13.88 21.02 1.69
N GLN A 30 14.86 21.93 1.61
CA GLN A 30 14.64 23.36 1.87
C GLN A 30 13.75 24.01 0.81
N THR A 31 13.87 23.57 -0.45
CA THR A 31 12.96 24.02 -1.51
C THR A 31 11.52 23.62 -1.24
N LEU A 32 11.30 22.37 -0.78
CA LEU A 32 9.98 21.85 -0.46
C LEU A 32 9.42 22.43 0.85
N TYR A 33 10.28 22.66 1.81
CA TYR A 33 9.94 23.10 3.18
C TYR A 33 10.82 24.30 3.58
N PRO A 34 10.49 25.51 3.11
CA PRO A 34 11.32 26.70 3.34
C PRO A 34 11.48 27.09 4.82
N SER A 35 10.63 26.57 5.70
CA SER A 35 10.72 26.78 7.15
C SER A 35 11.79 25.91 7.84
N LEU A 36 12.39 24.95 7.16
CA LEU A 36 13.49 24.17 7.73
C LEU A 36 14.71 25.05 7.98
N SER A 37 15.35 24.85 9.12
CA SER A 37 16.64 25.48 9.41
C SER A 37 17.72 25.02 8.42
N GLU A 38 18.80 25.77 8.30
CA GLU A 38 19.94 25.39 7.43
C GLU A 38 20.64 24.12 7.90
N SER A 39 20.50 23.78 9.19
CA SER A 39 21.12 22.62 9.85
C SER A 39 20.21 21.38 9.90
N PHE A 40 19.27 21.23 8.96
CA PHE A 40 18.41 20.04 8.92
C PHE A 40 19.16 18.75 8.58
N GLU A 41 18.63 17.63 9.06
CA GLU A 41 19.13 16.29 8.77
C GLU A 41 18.02 15.44 8.13
N VAL A 42 18.39 14.64 7.11
CA VAL A 42 17.53 13.62 6.56
C VAL A 42 17.93 12.26 7.10
N ILE A 43 17.08 11.65 7.90
CA ILE A 43 17.34 10.40 8.60
C ILE A 43 16.59 9.27 7.89
N LYS A 44 17.29 8.18 7.56
CA LYS A 44 16.63 6.95 7.13
C LYS A 44 16.06 6.24 8.36
N ARG A 45 14.78 5.92 8.31
CA ARG A 45 14.08 5.13 9.33
C ARG A 45 13.78 3.74 8.77
N GLY A 46 12.64 3.48 8.24
CA GLY A 46 12.24 2.21 7.63
C GLY A 46 12.25 1.01 8.56
N GLY A 47 11.98 -0.18 7.99
CA GLY A 47 11.93 -1.44 8.73
C GLY A 47 10.58 -1.68 9.41
N THR A 48 10.55 -2.60 10.38
CA THR A 48 9.30 -3.02 11.05
C THR A 48 8.88 -2.12 12.21
N GLN A 49 9.79 -1.29 12.71
CA GLN A 49 9.54 -0.43 13.88
C GLN A 49 8.95 0.93 13.51
N PHE A 50 9.26 1.44 12.32
CA PHE A 50 8.83 2.75 11.86
C PHE A 50 7.90 2.62 10.65
N LYS A 51 6.87 3.46 10.59
CA LYS A 51 5.98 3.53 9.42
C LYS A 51 6.59 4.38 8.30
N GLN A 52 7.31 5.44 8.67
CA GLN A 52 8.03 6.29 7.74
C GLN A 52 9.31 5.62 7.23
N ASP A 53 9.62 5.88 5.98
CA ASP A 53 10.86 5.43 5.33
C ASP A 53 12.01 6.43 5.60
N LEU A 54 11.69 7.74 5.58
CA LEU A 54 12.60 8.83 5.89
C LEU A 54 11.96 9.81 6.88
N GLU A 55 12.80 10.55 7.57
CA GLU A 55 12.45 11.65 8.47
C GLU A 55 13.36 12.83 8.17
N ILE A 56 12.81 14.02 7.97
CA ILE A 56 13.59 15.27 7.95
C ILE A 56 13.40 15.91 9.31
N SER A 57 14.49 16.28 9.96
CA SER A 57 14.47 16.95 11.26
C SER A 57 15.45 18.12 11.27
N ASP A 58 15.03 19.23 11.86
CA ASP A 58 15.86 20.40 12.13
C ASP A 58 16.04 20.67 13.64
N GLY A 59 15.67 19.67 14.46
CA GLY A 59 15.68 19.77 15.93
C GLY A 59 14.34 20.16 16.51
N ASP A 60 13.67 21.16 15.95
CA ASP A 60 12.39 21.68 16.44
C ASP A 60 11.18 21.05 15.74
N SER A 61 11.32 20.73 14.47
CA SER A 61 10.26 20.12 13.66
C SER A 61 10.68 18.80 13.03
N LYS A 62 9.67 17.99 12.68
CA LYS A 62 9.87 16.70 12.03
C LYS A 62 8.89 16.53 10.88
N ILE A 63 9.41 16.13 9.71
CA ILE A 63 8.63 15.79 8.55
C ILE A 63 8.80 14.30 8.27
N LEU A 64 7.73 13.54 8.34
CA LEU A 64 7.71 12.11 8.15
C LEU A 64 7.38 11.79 6.69
N ILE A 65 8.18 10.94 6.05
CA ILE A 65 8.07 10.65 4.62
C ILE A 65 7.87 9.14 4.41
N SER A 66 6.86 8.81 3.61
CA SER A 66 6.72 7.48 3.01
C SER A 66 7.13 7.53 1.54
N ALA A 67 8.23 6.89 1.22
CA ALA A 67 8.81 6.85 -0.11
C ALA A 67 8.17 5.75 -0.96
N LYS A 68 7.73 6.10 -2.17
CA LYS A 68 7.17 5.18 -3.16
C LYS A 68 7.99 5.24 -4.43
N LYS A 69 8.38 4.09 -4.97
CA LYS A 69 9.12 4.00 -6.23
C LYS A 69 8.24 3.40 -7.31
N LYS A 70 8.24 4.03 -8.47
CA LYS A 70 7.62 3.52 -9.70
C LYS A 70 8.60 3.58 -10.86
N THR A 71 8.52 2.61 -11.76
CA THR A 71 9.24 2.71 -13.03
C THR A 71 8.52 3.70 -13.93
N ASP A 72 7.23 3.47 -14.14
CA ASP A 72 6.30 4.36 -14.82
C ASP A 72 5.10 4.59 -13.91
N ILE A 73 4.67 5.83 -13.79
CA ILE A 73 3.55 6.21 -12.93
C ILE A 73 2.21 5.68 -13.47
N ASN A 74 2.12 5.46 -14.79
CA ASN A 74 0.91 4.97 -15.44
C ASN A 74 0.66 3.49 -15.16
N ASP A 75 1.73 2.71 -14.97
CA ASP A 75 1.68 1.25 -14.75
C ASP A 75 1.93 0.85 -13.30
N GLY A 76 1.80 1.79 -12.38
CA GLY A 76 2.22 1.57 -11.01
C GLY A 76 1.10 1.35 -10.01
N SER A 77 1.37 0.49 -9.04
CA SER A 77 0.64 0.41 -7.77
C SER A 77 1.62 0.42 -6.61
N PHE A 78 1.19 0.88 -5.44
CA PHE A 78 1.98 0.77 -4.21
C PHE A 78 1.11 0.37 -3.02
N ASP A 79 1.71 -0.29 -2.03
CA ASP A 79 0.99 -0.77 -0.87
C ASP A 79 0.80 0.34 0.16
N TRP A 80 -0.45 0.53 0.61
CA TRP A 80 -0.76 1.28 1.83
C TRP A 80 -0.59 0.43 3.08
N LEU A 81 -1.02 -0.81 2.99
CA LEU A 81 -1.02 -1.74 4.09
C LEU A 81 -0.61 -3.13 3.61
N ASN A 82 0.40 -3.70 4.26
CA ASN A 82 0.60 -5.13 4.27
C ASN A 82 -0.12 -5.68 5.52
N SER A 83 -1.15 -6.47 5.32
CA SER A 83 -2.12 -6.83 6.35
C SER A 83 -1.61 -7.78 7.43
N SER A 84 -0.34 -8.21 7.39
CA SER A 84 0.18 -9.15 8.41
C SER A 84 0.03 -8.64 9.85
N SER A 85 0.10 -7.33 10.08
CA SER A 85 -0.17 -6.73 11.39
C SER A 85 -1.67 -6.50 11.63
N ALA A 86 -2.42 -6.05 10.62
CA ALA A 86 -3.85 -5.83 10.73
C ALA A 86 -4.62 -7.14 10.94
N MET A 87 -4.16 -8.24 10.32
CA MET A 87 -4.76 -9.57 10.49
C MET A 87 -4.71 -10.10 11.91
N LYS A 88 -3.80 -9.60 12.73
CA LYS A 88 -3.73 -9.98 14.15
C LYS A 88 -4.78 -9.27 14.99
N GLU A 89 -5.33 -8.18 14.50
CA GLU A 89 -6.21 -7.28 15.23
C GLU A 89 -7.68 -7.35 14.76
N SER A 90 -7.92 -7.89 13.55
CA SER A 90 -9.26 -8.04 12.96
C SER A 90 -9.64 -9.51 12.89
N GLU A 91 -10.79 -9.88 13.48
CA GLU A 91 -11.28 -11.26 13.45
C GLU A 91 -11.66 -11.71 12.03
N SER A 92 -12.31 -10.83 11.26
CA SER A 92 -12.64 -11.09 9.85
C SER A 92 -11.39 -11.41 9.02
N LEU A 93 -10.30 -10.66 9.21
CA LEU A 93 -9.04 -10.92 8.53
C LEU A 93 -8.34 -12.19 9.01
N LYS A 94 -8.46 -12.56 10.29
CA LYS A 94 -7.95 -13.84 10.80
C LYS A 94 -8.69 -15.02 10.19
N GLN A 95 -10.02 -14.98 10.16
CA GLN A 95 -10.86 -16.01 9.55
C GLN A 95 -10.55 -16.15 8.05
N PHE A 96 -10.44 -15.03 7.33
CA PHE A 96 -10.01 -15.01 5.94
C PHE A 96 -8.67 -15.72 5.74
N ALA A 97 -7.65 -15.38 6.53
CA ALA A 97 -6.34 -16.00 6.42
C ALA A 97 -6.35 -17.50 6.71
N GLN A 98 -7.15 -17.94 7.69
CA GLN A 98 -7.31 -19.35 8.03
C GLN A 98 -7.98 -20.11 6.88
N THR A 99 -9.08 -19.58 6.34
CA THR A 99 -9.81 -20.19 5.22
C THR A 99 -8.90 -20.37 4.00
N VAL A 100 -8.17 -19.32 3.60
CA VAL A 100 -7.27 -19.37 2.45
C VAL A 100 -6.14 -20.37 2.67
N LYS A 101 -5.56 -20.45 3.88
CA LYS A 101 -4.52 -21.42 4.22
C LYS A 101 -5.01 -22.86 4.17
N MET A 102 -6.22 -23.12 4.66
CA MET A 102 -6.81 -24.46 4.63
C MET A 102 -7.02 -24.92 3.18
N VAL A 103 -7.64 -24.11 2.36
CA VAL A 103 -7.88 -24.44 0.94
C VAL A 103 -6.57 -24.66 0.19
N GLY A 104 -5.55 -23.86 0.41
CA GLY A 104 -4.25 -24.03 -0.20
C GLY A 104 -3.54 -25.34 0.17
N LYS A 105 -3.79 -25.87 1.38
CA LYS A 105 -3.21 -27.15 1.82
C LYS A 105 -3.88 -28.37 1.21
N THR A 106 -5.15 -28.27 0.85
CA THR A 106 -5.97 -29.41 0.42
C THR A 106 -6.13 -29.55 -1.09
N SER A 107 -5.53 -28.66 -1.89
CA SER A 107 -5.73 -28.57 -3.34
C SER A 107 -4.42 -28.67 -4.14
N PRO A 108 -3.81 -29.85 -4.32
CA PRO A 108 -2.77 -30.09 -5.30
C PRO A 108 -3.41 -30.46 -6.66
N PRO A 109 -2.77 -30.22 -7.83
CA PRO A 109 -1.47 -29.58 -8.05
C PRO A 109 -1.53 -28.04 -8.02
N TYR A 110 -0.37 -27.37 -8.18
CA TYR A 110 -0.19 -25.92 -8.01
C TYR A 110 -1.25 -25.03 -8.68
N CYS A 111 -1.61 -25.29 -9.94
CA CYS A 111 -2.61 -24.48 -10.65
C CYS A 111 -4.00 -24.61 -10.02
N THR A 112 -4.38 -25.81 -9.61
CA THR A 112 -5.66 -26.06 -8.92
C THR A 112 -5.66 -25.43 -7.54
N ALA A 113 -4.56 -25.54 -6.79
CA ALA A 113 -4.40 -24.89 -5.50
C ALA A 113 -4.49 -23.37 -5.62
N LYS A 114 -3.88 -22.77 -6.64
CA LYS A 114 -3.97 -21.33 -6.89
C LYS A 114 -5.40 -20.90 -7.16
N LEU A 115 -6.13 -21.59 -8.02
CA LEU A 115 -7.51 -21.27 -8.34
C LEU A 115 -8.42 -21.43 -7.11
N ALA A 116 -8.24 -22.52 -6.35
CA ALA A 116 -9.00 -22.75 -5.13
C ALA A 116 -8.76 -21.65 -4.08
N VAL A 117 -7.51 -21.21 -3.91
CA VAL A 117 -7.15 -20.09 -3.02
C VAL A 117 -7.78 -18.78 -3.49
N LEU A 118 -7.77 -18.50 -4.79
CA LEU A 118 -8.41 -17.29 -5.34
C LEU A 118 -9.91 -17.31 -5.12
N ASN A 119 -10.58 -18.43 -5.39
CA ASN A 119 -12.03 -18.58 -5.17
C ASN A 119 -12.40 -18.44 -3.69
N ALA A 120 -11.64 -19.05 -2.78
CA ALA A 120 -11.85 -18.90 -1.35
C ALA A 120 -11.59 -17.47 -0.88
N SER A 121 -10.61 -16.80 -1.48
CA SER A 121 -10.29 -15.41 -1.20
C SER A 121 -11.42 -14.47 -1.61
N HIS A 122 -11.99 -14.65 -2.79
CA HIS A 122 -13.14 -13.87 -3.24
C HIS A 122 -14.34 -14.05 -2.31
N LYS A 123 -14.65 -15.28 -1.92
CA LYS A 123 -15.74 -15.57 -0.96
C LYS A 123 -15.47 -14.89 0.39
N ALA A 124 -14.25 -14.97 0.89
CA ALA A 124 -13.89 -14.37 2.17
C ALA A 124 -13.88 -12.84 2.13
N ILE A 125 -13.40 -12.23 1.04
CA ILE A 125 -13.48 -10.78 0.85
C ILE A 125 -14.93 -10.31 0.85
N ALA A 126 -15.83 -11.04 0.21
CA ALA A 126 -17.26 -10.72 0.17
C ALA A 126 -17.96 -10.80 1.56
N THR A 127 -17.32 -11.40 2.57
CA THR A 127 -17.85 -11.44 3.95
C THR A 127 -17.36 -10.26 4.81
N ILE A 128 -16.44 -9.44 4.32
CA ILE A 128 -15.97 -8.27 5.06
C ILE A 128 -17.07 -7.21 5.00
N THR A 129 -17.60 -6.84 6.14
CA THR A 129 -18.65 -5.80 6.22
C THR A 129 -18.07 -4.43 5.97
N SER A 130 -18.92 -3.47 5.61
CA SER A 130 -18.51 -2.07 5.42
C SER A 130 -17.95 -1.47 6.71
N GLU A 131 -18.50 -1.84 7.87
CA GLU A 131 -18.01 -1.40 9.19
C GLU A 131 -16.60 -1.94 9.49
N ASP A 132 -16.38 -3.24 9.26
CA ASP A 132 -15.06 -3.86 9.42
C ASP A 132 -14.04 -3.21 8.48
N LEU A 133 -14.42 -3.01 7.21
CA LEU A 133 -13.58 -2.36 6.21
C LEU A 133 -13.24 -0.93 6.62
N LYS A 134 -14.23 -0.16 7.08
CA LYS A 134 -14.05 1.20 7.60
C LYS A 134 -13.06 1.22 8.74
N SER A 135 -13.26 0.38 9.74
CA SER A 135 -12.37 0.26 10.90
C SER A 135 -10.92 -0.07 10.50
N ILE A 136 -10.73 -1.02 9.57
CA ILE A 136 -9.42 -1.39 9.05
C ILE A 136 -8.75 -0.22 8.34
N LEU A 137 -9.47 0.45 7.45
CA LEU A 137 -8.95 1.57 6.68
C LEU A 137 -8.60 2.76 7.59
N GLU A 138 -9.46 3.10 8.54
CA GLU A 138 -9.19 4.17 9.51
C GLU A 138 -7.96 3.88 10.36
N LYS A 139 -7.88 2.70 10.95
CA LYS A 139 -6.81 2.34 11.87
C LYS A 139 -5.47 2.11 11.18
N HIS A 140 -5.47 1.43 10.05
CA HIS A 140 -4.25 0.92 9.42
C HIS A 140 -3.81 1.70 8.19
N VAL A 141 -4.69 2.47 7.56
CA VAL A 141 -4.35 3.34 6.43
C VAL A 141 -4.38 4.80 6.86
N ALA A 142 -5.53 5.33 7.29
CA ALA A 142 -5.65 6.75 7.59
C ALA A 142 -4.76 7.15 8.77
N LYS A 143 -5.01 6.61 9.95
CA LYS A 143 -4.27 6.99 11.18
C LYS A 143 -2.76 6.78 11.08
N LYS A 144 -2.30 5.72 10.40
CA LYS A 144 -0.86 5.45 10.25
C LYS A 144 -0.16 6.37 9.26
N ASN A 145 -0.88 7.04 8.39
CA ASN A 145 -0.32 7.91 7.35
C ASN A 145 -0.74 9.38 7.48
N GLU A 146 -1.63 9.75 8.41
CA GLU A 146 -2.22 11.10 8.50
C GLU A 146 -1.18 12.22 8.55
N ASN A 147 -0.04 11.99 9.20
CA ASN A 147 1.05 12.95 9.32
C ASN A 147 2.20 12.69 8.33
N MET A 148 1.97 11.84 7.31
CA MET A 148 3.00 11.50 6.33
C MET A 148 2.95 12.41 5.10
N LYS A 149 4.13 12.81 4.64
CA LYS A 149 4.34 13.23 3.26
C LYS A 149 4.57 11.99 2.42
N ILE A 150 3.80 11.84 1.35
CA ILE A 150 3.97 10.74 0.39
C ILE A 150 4.82 11.28 -0.75
N MET A 151 5.98 10.65 -0.95
CA MET A 151 6.87 10.98 -2.06
C MET A 151 6.91 9.85 -3.06
N ILE A 152 6.52 10.13 -4.30
CA ILE A 152 6.50 9.15 -5.40
C ILE A 152 7.63 9.50 -6.36
N THR A 153 8.60 8.59 -6.54
CA THR A 153 9.67 8.72 -7.53
C THR A 153 9.34 7.86 -8.75
N GLU A 154 9.27 8.50 -9.92
CA GLU A 154 9.19 7.83 -11.22
C GLU A 154 10.59 7.70 -11.81
N THR A 155 11.08 6.48 -11.95
CA THR A 155 12.49 6.27 -12.34
C THR A 155 12.73 6.37 -13.84
N SER A 156 11.70 6.24 -14.67
CA SER A 156 11.80 6.42 -16.13
C SER A 156 12.02 7.88 -16.53
N THR A 157 11.45 8.82 -15.77
CA THR A 157 11.53 10.27 -16.06
C THR A 157 12.39 11.03 -15.06
N GLY A 158 12.70 10.43 -13.90
CA GLY A 158 13.37 11.09 -12.78
C GLY A 158 12.49 12.08 -12.02
N LYS A 159 11.19 12.16 -12.33
CA LYS A 159 10.24 13.05 -11.64
C LYS A 159 9.91 12.55 -10.26
N ASN A 160 9.73 13.49 -9.34
CA ASN A 160 9.26 13.23 -8.00
C ASN A 160 7.98 14.03 -7.74
N TRP A 161 7.03 13.43 -7.04
CA TRP A 161 5.81 14.09 -6.56
C TRP A 161 5.74 13.98 -5.05
N GLU A 162 5.27 15.03 -4.40
CA GLU A 162 5.06 15.07 -2.96
C GLU A 162 3.67 15.61 -2.65
N TYR A 163 2.96 14.96 -1.71
CA TYR A 163 1.71 15.43 -1.14
C TYR A 163 1.54 15.00 0.31
N SER A 164 0.72 15.73 1.07
CA SER A 164 0.32 15.36 2.42
C SER A 164 -0.79 14.30 2.35
N PHE A 165 -0.63 13.18 3.03
CA PHE A 165 -1.65 12.12 2.96
C PHE A 165 -3.02 12.59 3.49
N ASN A 166 -3.04 13.35 4.58
CA ASN A 166 -4.26 13.90 5.19
C ASN A 166 -5.01 14.90 4.31
N GLU A 167 -4.39 15.43 3.25
CA GLU A 167 -5.03 16.31 2.26
C GLU A 167 -5.56 15.52 1.05
N SER A 168 -5.31 14.21 1.00
CA SER A 168 -5.72 13.37 -0.14
C SER A 168 -7.22 13.07 -0.13
N PRO A 169 -7.84 12.95 -1.31
CA PRO A 169 -9.24 12.51 -1.41
C PRO A 169 -9.48 11.14 -0.75
N LEU A 170 -8.50 10.24 -0.84
CA LEU A 170 -8.57 8.94 -0.17
C LEU A 170 -8.69 9.06 1.35
N TYR A 171 -7.86 9.92 1.97
CA TYR A 171 -7.93 10.15 3.42
C TYR A 171 -9.30 10.68 3.83
N HIS A 172 -9.82 11.67 3.12
CA HIS A 172 -11.13 12.27 3.40
C HIS A 172 -12.26 11.24 3.25
N SER A 173 -12.22 10.39 2.23
CA SER A 173 -13.22 9.33 2.06
C SER A 173 -13.12 8.26 3.14
N ILE A 174 -11.93 7.86 3.55
CA ILE A 174 -11.78 6.93 4.67
C ILE A 174 -12.41 7.50 5.95
N LYS A 175 -12.27 8.80 6.19
CA LYS A 175 -12.80 9.44 7.41
C LYS A 175 -14.30 9.66 7.37
N ASN A 176 -14.85 10.05 6.23
CA ASN A 176 -16.18 10.64 6.16
C ASN A 176 -17.21 9.78 5.40
N HIS A 177 -16.77 8.82 4.57
CA HIS A 177 -17.66 8.06 3.70
C HIS A 177 -17.71 6.59 4.10
N THR A 178 -18.70 5.87 3.57
CA THR A 178 -18.86 4.43 3.76
C THR A 178 -18.10 3.67 2.69
N PRO A 179 -17.13 2.81 3.05
CA PRO A 179 -16.43 1.97 2.08
C PRO A 179 -17.21 0.71 1.76
N ASP A 180 -17.11 0.25 0.51
CA ASP A 180 -17.61 -1.05 0.06
C ASP A 180 -16.58 -1.76 -0.82
N ILE A 181 -16.68 -3.09 -0.91
CA ILE A 181 -15.79 -3.92 -1.73
C ILE A 181 -16.56 -4.46 -2.92
N ILE A 182 -16.09 -4.12 -4.13
CA ILE A 182 -16.62 -4.67 -5.37
C ILE A 182 -15.65 -5.72 -5.92
N LEU A 183 -16.11 -6.96 -5.99
CA LEU A 183 -15.38 -8.06 -6.60
C LEU A 183 -15.40 -7.94 -8.12
N GLU A 184 -14.23 -8.03 -8.74
CA GLU A 184 -14.10 -8.02 -10.19
C GLU A 184 -13.92 -9.46 -10.69
N ARG A 185 -14.70 -9.88 -11.70
CA ARG A 185 -14.61 -11.22 -12.27
C ARG A 185 -13.24 -11.48 -12.91
N GLY A 186 -12.62 -12.59 -12.55
CA GLY A 186 -11.38 -13.06 -13.18
C GLY A 186 -10.09 -12.39 -12.68
N ILE A 187 -10.16 -11.50 -11.68
CA ILE A 187 -8.99 -10.85 -11.10
C ILE A 187 -8.81 -11.27 -9.64
N ASP A 188 -7.55 -11.35 -9.20
CA ASP A 188 -7.18 -11.65 -7.81
C ASP A 188 -7.23 -10.41 -6.90
N SER A 189 -8.04 -9.43 -7.25
CA SER A 189 -8.23 -8.18 -6.53
C SER A 189 -9.68 -7.72 -6.56
N ALA A 190 -10.04 -6.89 -5.60
CA ALA A 190 -11.32 -6.22 -5.51
C ALA A 190 -11.10 -4.71 -5.43
N ARG A 191 -12.02 -3.91 -5.97
CA ARG A 191 -11.99 -2.45 -5.77
C ARG A 191 -12.64 -2.10 -4.45
N VAL A 192 -12.08 -1.09 -3.79
CA VAL A 192 -12.72 -0.41 -2.67
C VAL A 192 -13.30 0.89 -3.20
N LEU A 193 -14.60 1.02 -3.10
CA LEU A 193 -15.34 2.23 -3.45
C LEU A 193 -15.86 2.88 -2.16
N PHE A 194 -16.20 4.13 -2.23
CA PHE A 194 -16.79 4.87 -1.13
C PHE A 194 -18.11 5.51 -1.58
N SER A 195 -19.10 5.51 -0.73
CA SER A 195 -20.35 6.24 -0.95
C SER A 195 -20.36 7.48 -0.06
N ASP A 196 -20.62 8.64 -0.66
CA ASP A 196 -20.84 9.88 0.09
C ASP A 196 -22.30 9.98 0.60
N ASP A 197 -22.62 11.03 1.33
CA ASP A 197 -23.94 11.26 1.92
C ASP A 197 -25.07 11.45 0.88
N ASN A 198 -24.71 11.61 -0.39
CA ASN A 198 -25.65 11.75 -1.52
C ASN A 198 -25.66 10.48 -2.40
N ASP A 199 -25.13 9.36 -1.89
CA ASP A 199 -25.00 8.08 -2.62
C ASP A 199 -24.11 8.15 -3.89
N ASN A 200 -23.28 9.19 -4.02
CA ASN A 200 -22.31 9.22 -5.10
C ASN A 200 -21.18 8.24 -4.84
N VAL A 201 -20.83 7.46 -5.85
CA VAL A 201 -19.76 6.47 -5.79
C VAL A 201 -18.41 7.12 -6.11
N LEU A 202 -17.49 7.06 -5.15
CA LEU A 202 -16.15 7.60 -5.23
C LEU A 202 -15.13 6.46 -5.35
N ASP A 203 -14.35 6.48 -6.42
CA ASP A 203 -13.25 5.54 -6.67
C ASP A 203 -11.91 6.28 -6.62
N HIS A 204 -11.12 6.02 -5.59
CA HIS A 204 -9.78 6.61 -5.42
C HIS A 204 -8.65 5.68 -5.90
N GLY A 205 -8.97 4.62 -6.62
CA GLY A 205 -8.00 3.62 -7.06
C GLY A 205 -7.48 2.74 -5.92
N LEU A 206 -8.23 2.60 -4.83
CA LEU A 206 -7.88 1.69 -3.74
C LEU A 206 -8.35 0.28 -4.07
N ARG A 207 -7.45 -0.70 -3.98
CA ARG A 207 -7.75 -2.10 -4.21
C ARG A 207 -7.36 -2.96 -3.02
N VAL A 208 -8.14 -4.02 -2.82
CA VAL A 208 -7.77 -5.15 -1.95
C VAL A 208 -7.24 -6.27 -2.83
N ARG A 209 -6.05 -6.72 -2.54
CA ARG A 209 -5.42 -7.84 -3.24
C ARG A 209 -5.00 -8.94 -2.29
N VAL A 210 -5.16 -10.18 -2.74
CA VAL A 210 -4.68 -11.36 -2.01
C VAL A 210 -3.27 -11.73 -2.46
N VAL A 211 -2.38 -11.93 -1.50
CA VAL A 211 -1.04 -12.43 -1.78
C VAL A 211 -1.09 -13.95 -1.89
N THR A 212 -0.93 -14.48 -3.10
CA THR A 212 -1.07 -15.91 -3.38
C THR A 212 0.20 -16.59 -3.89
N ASN A 213 1.08 -15.85 -4.59
CA ASN A 213 2.10 -16.46 -5.45
C ASN A 213 3.12 -17.33 -4.72
N ASN A 214 3.99 -16.75 -3.92
CA ASN A 214 5.08 -17.50 -3.28
C ASN A 214 4.60 -18.41 -2.16
N GLY A 215 3.48 -18.05 -1.55
CA GLY A 215 2.93 -18.78 -0.45
C GLY A 215 2.27 -20.11 -0.86
N ILE A 216 1.62 -20.19 -2.04
CA ILE A 216 1.03 -21.46 -2.54
C ILE A 216 2.14 -22.48 -2.81
N GLY A 217 3.22 -22.08 -3.47
CA GLY A 217 4.37 -22.96 -3.70
C GLY A 217 4.97 -23.50 -2.40
N ALA A 218 5.03 -22.70 -1.33
CA ALA A 218 5.47 -23.18 -0.01
C ALA A 218 4.49 -24.16 0.64
N LEU A 219 3.17 -23.98 0.44
CA LEU A 219 2.14 -24.88 0.98
C LEU A 219 2.20 -26.29 0.33
N ILE A 220 2.42 -26.35 -0.97
CA ILE A 220 2.49 -27.63 -1.72
C ILE A 220 3.92 -28.16 -1.84
N GLY A 221 4.89 -27.56 -1.16
CA GLY A 221 6.26 -28.04 -1.10
C GLY A 221 7.14 -27.75 -2.32
N THR A 222 6.67 -26.91 -3.27
CA THR A 222 7.41 -26.59 -4.52
C THR A 222 8.31 -25.37 -4.41
N SER A 223 8.27 -24.62 -3.32
CA SER A 223 9.13 -23.46 -3.09
C SER A 223 9.53 -23.29 -1.63
N LYS A 224 10.66 -22.60 -1.41
CA LYS A 224 11.15 -22.21 -0.08
C LYS A 224 10.48 -20.92 0.46
N ALA A 225 9.46 -20.40 -0.21
CA ALA A 225 8.81 -19.16 0.15
C ALA A 225 8.17 -19.22 1.55
N ASN A 226 8.10 -18.07 2.20
CA ASN A 226 7.56 -17.98 3.56
C ASN A 226 6.07 -18.32 3.59
N LYS A 227 5.72 -19.40 4.30
CA LYS A 227 4.34 -19.87 4.47
C LYS A 227 3.40 -18.88 5.14
N THR A 228 3.93 -17.85 5.81
CA THR A 228 3.13 -16.84 6.49
C THR A 228 2.50 -15.81 5.55
N SER A 229 2.96 -15.74 4.30
CA SER A 229 2.51 -14.75 3.31
C SER A 229 1.23 -15.12 2.56
N ILE A 230 0.72 -16.36 2.75
CA ILE A 230 -0.50 -16.81 2.07
C ILE A 230 -1.73 -16.24 2.75
N GLY A 231 -2.67 -15.77 1.93
CA GLY A 231 -3.93 -15.24 2.40
C GLY A 231 -3.77 -13.90 3.13
N VAL A 232 -2.71 -13.15 2.83
CA VAL A 232 -2.53 -11.81 3.34
C VAL A 232 -3.24 -10.84 2.40
N LEU A 233 -4.16 -10.04 2.93
CA LEU A 233 -4.73 -8.92 2.19
C LEU A 233 -3.72 -7.78 2.11
N LYS A 234 -3.58 -7.22 0.93
CA LYS A 234 -2.88 -5.97 0.69
C LYS A 234 -3.87 -4.91 0.24
N PHE A 235 -3.80 -3.75 0.85
CA PHE A 235 -4.48 -2.56 0.35
C PHE A 235 -3.48 -1.80 -0.51
N GLN A 236 -3.78 -1.71 -1.80
CA GLN A 236 -2.91 -1.10 -2.81
C GLN A 236 -3.55 0.15 -3.39
N GLN A 237 -2.73 1.16 -3.62
CA GLN A 237 -3.08 2.28 -4.48
C GLN A 237 -2.82 1.86 -5.92
N ASP A 238 -3.84 1.90 -6.74
CA ASP A 238 -3.78 1.72 -8.19
C ASP A 238 -4.10 3.04 -8.88
N ASN A 239 -3.92 3.08 -10.20
CA ASN A 239 -4.27 4.25 -11.01
C ASN A 239 -3.68 5.55 -10.44
N ILE A 240 -2.36 5.59 -10.31
CA ILE A 240 -1.63 6.75 -9.77
C ILE A 240 -1.93 8.05 -10.55
N PRO A 241 -2.12 8.05 -11.88
CA PRO A 241 -2.57 9.24 -12.60
C PRO A 241 -3.89 9.82 -12.08
N LYS A 242 -4.86 8.96 -11.72
CA LYS A 242 -6.13 9.40 -11.11
C LYS A 242 -5.90 10.01 -9.73
N LEU A 243 -5.01 9.40 -8.91
CA LEU A 243 -4.61 9.94 -7.63
C LEU A 243 -4.00 11.34 -7.80
N ILE A 244 -3.04 11.52 -8.70
CA ILE A 244 -2.40 12.81 -8.97
C ILE A 244 -3.42 13.85 -9.44
N LYS A 245 -4.33 13.47 -10.33
CA LYS A 245 -5.41 14.36 -10.78
C LYS A 245 -6.34 14.78 -9.63
N GLY A 246 -6.67 13.84 -8.75
CA GLY A 246 -7.50 14.12 -7.57
C GLY A 246 -6.81 15.02 -6.53
N LEU A 247 -5.47 15.11 -6.57
CA LEU A 247 -4.65 15.97 -5.72
C LEU A 247 -4.35 17.34 -6.35
N ALA A 248 -5.08 17.75 -7.39
CA ALA A 248 -4.83 19.02 -8.08
C ALA A 248 -4.71 20.20 -7.10
N GLY A 249 -3.62 20.95 -7.19
CA GLY A 249 -3.28 22.06 -6.27
C GLY A 249 -2.71 21.64 -4.89
N LYS A 250 -2.72 20.36 -4.56
CA LYS A 250 -2.19 19.80 -3.29
C LYS A 250 -0.97 18.90 -3.48
N ILE A 251 -0.57 18.67 -4.71
CA ILE A 251 0.61 17.88 -5.08
C ILE A 251 1.68 18.80 -5.66
N ARG A 252 2.90 18.59 -5.23
CA ARG A 252 4.08 19.31 -5.74
C ARG A 252 4.95 18.36 -6.55
N ASN A 253 5.56 18.92 -7.61
CA ASN A 253 6.57 18.25 -8.42
C ASN A 253 7.93 18.87 -8.11
N PHE A 254 8.99 18.07 -7.96
CA PHE A 254 10.34 18.53 -7.60
C PHE A 254 11.45 17.63 -8.14
#